data_ddef16cf2724b4b708aba8a2277072ea
#
_entry.id   ddef16cf2724b4b708aba8a2277072ea
#
_cell.length_a   1.000
_cell.length_b   1.000
_cell.length_c   1.000
_cell.angle_alpha   90.00
_cell.angle_beta   90.00
_cell.angle_gamma   90.00
#
_symmetry.space_group_name_H-M   'P 1'
#
loop_
_entity.id
_entity.type
_entity.pdbx_description
1 polymer ?
#
loop_
_entity_poly.entity_id
_entity_poly.type
_entity_poly.pdbx_seq_one_letter_code
_entity_poly.pdbx_strand_id
1 'polypeptide(L)'
;MKGGAKMQRTTKTGLWFPRLRSRRGSASVLIVLMVVLLAVFGAMALTAASANLRLARRHAEWSAEYYRFDASAERLLAAVNQEAKGTTLAEELASRLASLQVEGVAGVISRNEEGRLILEAVAGDPEGRGIQVKLEWPVGEDGNVS
;
A
#
# COMPACT_ATOMS: atom_id res chain seq x y z
N MET A 1 -5.70 10.17 98.84
CA MET A 1 -6.60 10.45 97.71
C MET A 1 -5.83 10.29 96.43
N LYS A 2 -5.92 9.25 95.85
CA LYS A 2 -6.42 8.77 94.54
C LYS A 2 -6.12 9.74 93.37
N GLY A 3 -5.06 9.51 92.62
CA GLY A 3 -4.77 10.14 91.36
C GLY A 3 -4.52 9.00 90.31
N GLY A 4 -5.46 8.88 89.43
CA GLY A 4 -5.42 7.81 88.41
C GLY A 4 -4.46 8.10 87.27
N ALA A 5 -3.57 7.21 87.03
CA ALA A 5 -2.70 7.25 85.83
C ALA A 5 -3.48 6.80 84.60
N LYS A 6 -3.67 7.67 83.61
CA LYS A 6 -4.16 7.35 82.30
C LYS A 6 -3.06 6.71 81.46
N MET A 7 -3.21 5.45 81.21
CA MET A 7 -2.39 4.62 80.33
C MET A 7 -2.68 5.00 78.87
N GLN A 8 -1.80 5.74 78.21
CA GLN A 8 -1.85 5.96 76.76
C GLN A 8 -1.38 4.70 76.01
N ARG A 9 -2.34 4.02 75.36
CA ARG A 9 -2.05 2.95 74.39
C ARG A 9 -1.59 3.60 73.09
N THR A 10 -0.30 3.59 72.84
CA THR A 10 0.25 3.86 71.53
C THR A 10 0.08 2.62 70.64
N THR A 11 -0.90 2.67 69.76
CA THR A 11 -1.04 1.67 68.69
C THR A 11 0.07 1.90 67.66
N LYS A 12 1.13 1.11 67.75
CA LYS A 12 2.14 0.97 66.69
C LYS A 12 1.50 0.22 65.55
N THR A 13 1.02 0.94 64.53
CA THR A 13 0.73 0.40 63.18
C THR A 13 2.09 0.00 62.56
N GLY A 14 2.55 -1.19 62.86
CA GLY A 14 3.69 -1.77 62.17
C GLY A 14 3.34 -2.08 60.74
N LEU A 15 3.81 -1.25 59.83
CA LEU A 15 3.87 -1.61 58.40
C LEU A 15 4.70 -2.88 58.28
N TRP A 16 4.01 -3.99 58.06
CA TRP A 16 4.60 -5.28 57.73
C TRP A 16 5.17 -5.22 56.32
N PHE A 17 6.37 -4.68 56.17
CA PHE A 17 7.19 -4.95 55.02
C PHE A 17 7.90 -6.28 55.27
N PRO A 18 7.63 -7.35 54.50
CA PRO A 18 8.40 -8.55 54.60
C PRO A 18 9.85 -8.22 54.24
N ARG A 19 10.73 -8.25 55.21
CA ARG A 19 12.18 -8.16 54.97
C ARG A 19 12.57 -9.32 54.09
N LEU A 20 12.73 -9.06 52.79
CA LEU A 20 13.37 -9.94 51.81
C LEU A 20 14.86 -10.14 52.21
N ARG A 21 15.09 -10.88 53.28
CA ARG A 21 16.41 -11.18 53.83
C ARG A 21 16.93 -12.49 53.27
N SER A 22 17.10 -12.56 51.94
CA SER A 22 17.93 -13.59 51.34
C SER A 22 18.61 -13.05 50.10
N ARG A 23 19.82 -12.54 50.24
CA ARG A 23 20.66 -12.06 49.13
C ARG A 23 20.92 -13.12 48.05
N ARG A 24 20.72 -14.40 48.36
CA ARG A 24 20.91 -15.53 47.43
C ARG A 24 19.65 -15.81 46.56
N GLY A 25 18.45 -15.45 47.00
CA GLY A 25 17.23 -15.65 46.25
C GLY A 25 16.93 -14.49 45.27
N SER A 26 17.36 -13.26 45.60
CA SER A 26 17.05 -12.10 44.77
C SER A 26 17.79 -12.08 43.41
N ALA A 27 19.01 -12.58 43.36
CA ALA A 27 19.77 -12.73 42.13
C ALA A 27 19.11 -13.71 41.14
N SER A 28 18.59 -14.84 41.65
CA SER A 28 17.88 -15.81 40.81
C SER A 28 16.59 -15.25 40.22
N VAL A 29 15.81 -14.49 40.99
CA VAL A 29 14.58 -13.84 40.52
C VAL A 29 14.90 -12.79 39.43
N LEU A 30 16.00 -12.04 39.60
CA LEU A 30 16.41 -11.03 38.63
C LEU A 30 16.87 -11.69 37.32
N ILE A 31 17.58 -12.79 37.35
CA ILE A 31 17.98 -13.56 36.16
C ILE A 31 16.72 -14.08 35.41
N VAL A 32 15.77 -14.66 36.13
CA VAL A 32 14.51 -15.15 35.52
C VAL A 32 13.74 -13.99 34.88
N LEU A 33 13.65 -12.84 35.56
CA LEU A 33 13.00 -11.65 35.00
C LEU A 33 13.69 -11.18 33.71
N MET A 34 15.03 -11.13 33.71
CA MET A 34 15.82 -10.76 32.54
C MET A 34 15.56 -11.70 31.36
N VAL A 35 15.53 -13.01 31.59
CA VAL A 35 15.28 -14.02 30.57
C VAL A 35 13.86 -13.85 29.99
N VAL A 36 12.87 -13.63 30.85
CA VAL A 36 11.48 -13.37 30.39
C VAL A 36 11.39 -12.09 29.56
N LEU A 37 12.03 -11.01 30.00
CA LEU A 37 12.06 -9.76 29.23
C LEU A 37 12.72 -9.95 27.87
N LEU A 38 13.87 -10.64 27.80
CA LEU A 38 14.54 -10.94 26.55
C LEU A 38 13.69 -11.81 25.62
N ALA A 39 12.98 -12.79 26.15
CA ALA A 39 12.05 -13.62 25.40
C ALA A 39 10.89 -12.79 24.79
N VAL A 40 10.31 -11.88 25.58
CA VAL A 40 9.24 -10.99 25.11
C VAL A 40 9.74 -10.03 24.02
N PHE A 41 10.89 -9.40 24.23
CA PHE A 41 11.48 -8.52 23.21
C PHE A 41 11.86 -9.27 21.94
N GLY A 42 12.40 -10.49 22.07
CA GLY A 42 12.69 -11.36 20.93
C GLY A 42 11.42 -11.72 20.12
N ALA A 43 10.34 -12.07 20.80
CA ALA A 43 9.06 -12.34 20.15
C ALA A 43 8.50 -11.10 19.44
N MET A 44 8.56 -9.94 20.07
CA MET A 44 8.13 -8.68 19.45
C MET A 44 8.96 -8.32 18.22
N ALA A 45 10.29 -8.46 18.30
CA ALA A 45 11.19 -8.21 17.17
C ALA A 45 10.90 -9.15 15.98
N LEU A 46 10.67 -10.43 16.25
CA LEU A 46 10.32 -11.41 15.22
C LEU A 46 8.97 -11.09 14.56
N THR A 47 7.99 -10.69 15.36
CA THR A 47 6.67 -10.28 14.85
C THR A 47 6.79 -9.05 13.95
N ALA A 48 7.53 -8.03 14.37
CA ALA A 48 7.77 -6.83 13.57
C ALA A 48 8.52 -7.15 12.26
N ALA A 49 9.56 -8.00 12.32
CA ALA A 49 10.30 -8.42 11.14
C ALA A 49 9.41 -9.17 10.14
N SER A 50 8.54 -10.06 10.62
CA SER A 50 7.61 -10.81 9.76
C SER A 50 6.57 -9.91 9.10
N ALA A 51 6.07 -8.90 9.82
CA ALA A 51 5.13 -7.91 9.29
C ALA A 51 5.80 -7.06 8.19
N ASN A 52 7.02 -6.59 8.42
CA ASN A 52 7.78 -5.83 7.44
C ASN A 52 8.07 -6.65 6.16
N LEU A 53 8.39 -7.93 6.31
CA LEU A 53 8.61 -8.82 5.17
C LEU A 53 7.35 -8.99 4.32
N ARG A 54 6.18 -9.16 4.96
CA ARG A 54 4.89 -9.23 4.25
C ARG A 54 4.58 -7.94 3.50
N LEU A 55 4.84 -6.79 4.12
CA LEU A 55 4.65 -5.49 3.50
C LEU A 55 5.58 -5.30 2.29
N ALA A 56 6.86 -5.64 2.44
CA ALA A 56 7.83 -5.56 1.35
C ALA A 56 7.44 -6.44 0.15
N ARG A 57 6.94 -7.66 0.40
CA ARG A 57 6.44 -8.54 -0.66
C ARG A 57 5.25 -7.95 -1.39
N ARG A 58 4.27 -7.42 -0.67
CA ARG A 58 3.12 -6.75 -1.28
C ARG A 58 3.53 -5.54 -2.12
N HIS A 59 4.49 -4.74 -1.65
CA HIS A 59 5.00 -3.63 -2.42
C HIS A 59 5.70 -4.10 -3.71
N ALA A 60 6.48 -5.17 -3.64
CA ALA A 60 7.13 -5.74 -4.83
C ALA A 60 6.11 -6.27 -5.85
N GLU A 61 5.07 -6.97 -5.39
CA GLU A 61 3.97 -7.44 -6.24
C GLU A 61 3.23 -6.28 -6.91
N TRP A 62 2.89 -5.24 -6.16
CA TRP A 62 2.24 -4.04 -6.69
C TRP A 62 3.09 -3.30 -7.71
N SER A 63 4.39 -3.16 -7.43
CA SER A 63 5.31 -2.52 -8.38
C SER A 63 5.41 -3.32 -9.66
N ALA A 64 5.53 -4.64 -9.58
CA ALA A 64 5.59 -5.50 -10.76
C ALA A 64 4.30 -5.43 -11.60
N GLU A 65 3.13 -5.40 -10.95
CA GLU A 65 1.84 -5.24 -11.62
C GLU A 65 1.72 -3.87 -12.30
N TYR A 66 2.11 -2.80 -11.61
CA TYR A 66 2.11 -1.44 -12.15
C TYR A 66 2.99 -1.33 -13.40
N TYR A 67 4.22 -1.84 -13.36
CA TYR A 67 5.10 -1.82 -14.53
C TYR A 67 4.59 -2.65 -15.71
N ARG A 68 3.81 -3.71 -15.46
CA ARG A 68 3.15 -4.45 -16.54
C ARG A 68 2.09 -3.60 -17.23
N PHE A 69 1.29 -2.86 -16.47
CA PHE A 69 0.26 -1.97 -17.04
C PHE A 69 0.89 -0.79 -17.79
N ASP A 70 1.95 -0.22 -17.22
CA ASP A 70 2.72 0.85 -17.86
C ASP A 70 3.30 0.40 -19.20
N ALA A 71 3.94 -0.76 -19.24
CA ALA A 71 4.44 -1.34 -20.49
C ALA A 71 3.33 -1.62 -21.51
N SER A 72 2.13 -2.01 -21.08
CA SER A 72 0.99 -2.20 -21.97
C SER A 72 0.47 -0.88 -22.52
N ALA A 73 0.44 0.18 -21.70
CA ALA A 73 0.08 1.52 -22.13
C ALA A 73 1.11 2.09 -23.13
N GLU A 74 2.40 1.88 -22.90
CA GLU A 74 3.44 2.29 -23.87
C GLU A 74 3.33 1.55 -25.20
N ARG A 75 3.02 0.23 -25.19
CA ARG A 75 2.75 -0.53 -26.42
C ARG A 75 1.54 0.01 -27.17
N LEU A 76 0.47 0.37 -26.44
CA LEU A 76 -0.69 1.03 -27.04
C LEU A 76 -0.31 2.35 -27.70
N LEU A 77 0.43 3.20 -27.02
CA LEU A 77 0.88 4.49 -27.56
C LEU A 77 1.76 4.31 -28.81
N ALA A 78 2.64 3.32 -28.80
CA ALA A 78 3.47 2.99 -29.98
C ALA A 78 2.63 2.51 -31.16
N ALA A 79 1.65 1.64 -30.92
CA ALA A 79 0.74 1.14 -31.95
C ALA A 79 -0.15 2.27 -32.53
N VAL A 80 -0.72 3.10 -31.65
CA VAL A 80 -1.50 4.27 -32.06
C VAL A 80 -0.67 5.25 -32.89
N ASN A 81 0.56 5.54 -32.48
CA ASN A 81 1.45 6.42 -33.22
C ASN A 81 1.84 5.84 -34.60
N GLN A 82 1.94 4.52 -34.71
CA GLN A 82 2.19 3.86 -35.97
C GLN A 82 0.99 3.99 -36.94
N GLU A 83 -0.24 3.78 -36.45
CA GLU A 83 -1.45 3.94 -37.25
C GLU A 83 -1.70 5.40 -37.63
N ALA A 84 -1.43 6.34 -36.71
CA ALA A 84 -1.61 7.78 -36.95
C ALA A 84 -0.66 8.34 -38.02
N LYS A 85 0.55 7.79 -38.15
CA LYS A 85 1.52 8.24 -39.19
C LYS A 85 1.09 7.99 -40.61
N GLY A 86 0.17 7.06 -40.84
CA GLY A 86 -0.27 6.67 -42.19
C GLY A 86 -1.58 7.31 -42.62
N THR A 87 -2.27 8.07 -41.74
CA THR A 87 -3.66 8.48 -41.96
C THR A 87 -3.90 9.90 -41.48
N THR A 88 -4.43 10.73 -42.35
CA THR A 88 -4.79 12.12 -42.03
C THR A 88 -6.30 12.30 -41.81
N LEU A 89 -7.14 11.41 -42.34
CA LEU A 89 -8.59 11.47 -42.19
C LEU A 89 -9.04 10.90 -40.84
N ALA A 90 -9.80 11.66 -40.09
CA ALA A 90 -10.30 11.31 -38.77
C ALA A 90 -11.15 10.03 -38.75
N GLU A 91 -12.01 9.82 -39.75
CA GLU A 91 -12.87 8.64 -39.85
C GLU A 91 -12.07 7.35 -40.11
N GLU A 92 -11.07 7.41 -40.98
CA GLU A 92 -10.21 6.30 -41.29
C GLU A 92 -9.33 5.94 -40.08
N LEU A 93 -8.77 6.95 -39.40
CA LEU A 93 -8.00 6.76 -38.18
C LEU A 93 -8.89 6.17 -37.08
N ALA A 94 -10.10 6.65 -36.87
CA ALA A 94 -11.04 6.10 -35.88
C ALA A 94 -11.34 4.63 -36.11
N SER A 95 -11.58 4.24 -37.38
CA SER A 95 -11.85 2.83 -37.71
C SER A 95 -10.66 1.92 -37.50
N ARG A 96 -9.45 2.37 -37.82
CA ARG A 96 -8.20 1.65 -37.58
C ARG A 96 -7.92 1.49 -36.08
N LEU A 97 -8.09 2.57 -35.32
CA LEU A 97 -7.91 2.57 -33.87
C LEU A 97 -8.94 1.68 -33.16
N ALA A 98 -10.19 1.63 -33.64
CA ALA A 98 -11.22 0.73 -33.09
C ALA A 98 -10.91 -0.75 -33.32
N SER A 99 -10.17 -1.08 -34.38
CA SER A 99 -9.74 -2.45 -34.70
C SER A 99 -8.43 -2.86 -34.02
N LEU A 100 -7.80 -1.95 -33.28
CA LEU A 100 -6.49 -2.15 -32.67
C LEU A 100 -6.57 -3.14 -31.51
N GLN A 101 -5.81 -4.23 -31.60
CA GLN A 101 -5.66 -5.20 -30.54
C GLN A 101 -4.23 -5.17 -29.98
N VAL A 102 -4.09 -4.76 -28.74
CA VAL A 102 -2.80 -4.71 -28.05
C VAL A 102 -2.84 -5.61 -26.82
N GLU A 103 -1.81 -6.42 -26.65
CA GLU A 103 -1.72 -7.33 -25.51
C GLU A 103 -1.72 -6.57 -24.18
N GLY A 104 -2.63 -6.94 -23.28
CA GLY A 104 -2.77 -6.30 -21.96
C GLY A 104 -3.54 -5.00 -21.99
N VAL A 105 -4.19 -4.65 -23.10
CA VAL A 105 -5.10 -3.51 -23.24
C VAL A 105 -6.51 -4.01 -23.52
N ALA A 106 -7.47 -3.45 -22.79
CA ALA A 106 -8.88 -3.77 -22.94
C ALA A 106 -9.70 -2.51 -23.26
N GLY A 107 -10.84 -2.67 -23.93
CA GLY A 107 -11.84 -1.63 -24.09
C GLY A 107 -11.38 -0.45 -24.90
N VAL A 108 -10.66 -0.69 -26.01
CA VAL A 108 -10.28 0.39 -26.94
C VAL A 108 -11.57 0.95 -27.60
N ILE A 109 -11.89 2.18 -27.29
CA ILE A 109 -13.06 2.88 -27.84
C ILE A 109 -12.56 4.15 -28.52
N SER A 110 -12.90 4.32 -29.80
CA SER A 110 -12.65 5.56 -30.53
C SER A 110 -13.98 6.27 -30.76
N ARG A 111 -14.02 7.57 -30.47
CA ARG A 111 -15.20 8.43 -30.69
C ARG A 111 -14.78 9.72 -31.37
N ASN A 112 -15.62 10.20 -32.30
CA ASN A 112 -15.45 11.51 -32.86
C ASN A 112 -16.54 12.43 -32.24
N GLU A 113 -16.13 13.32 -31.35
CA GLU A 113 -17.02 14.23 -30.63
C GLU A 113 -16.53 15.69 -30.76
N GLU A 114 -17.40 16.59 -31.11
CA GLU A 114 -17.15 18.05 -31.11
C GLU A 114 -15.88 18.50 -31.84
N GLY A 115 -15.53 17.86 -32.95
CA GLY A 115 -14.31 18.21 -33.70
C GLY A 115 -13.03 17.67 -33.05
N ARG A 116 -13.15 16.60 -32.25
CA ARG A 116 -12.03 15.88 -31.66
C ARG A 116 -12.21 14.38 -31.84
N LEU A 117 -11.16 13.73 -32.21
CA LEU A 117 -11.07 12.27 -32.14
C LEU A 117 -10.54 11.86 -30.78
N ILE A 118 -11.32 11.10 -30.03
CA ILE A 118 -10.99 10.65 -28.68
C ILE A 118 -10.79 9.13 -28.74
N LEU A 119 -9.65 8.67 -28.23
CA LEU A 119 -9.37 7.27 -27.96
C LEU A 119 -9.35 7.04 -26.46
N GLU A 120 -10.14 6.11 -25.97
CA GLU A 120 -10.14 5.67 -24.60
C GLU A 120 -9.79 4.18 -24.53
N ALA A 121 -8.88 3.79 -23.66
CA ALA A 121 -8.47 2.42 -23.45
C ALA A 121 -8.05 2.18 -22.01
N VAL A 122 -8.08 0.93 -21.56
CA VAL A 122 -7.61 0.52 -20.24
C VAL A 122 -6.45 -0.46 -20.40
N ALA A 123 -5.28 -0.07 -19.96
CA ALA A 123 -4.13 -0.98 -19.85
C ALA A 123 -4.23 -1.73 -18.51
N GLY A 124 -4.55 -3.03 -18.57
CA GLY A 124 -4.79 -3.87 -17.41
C GLY A 124 -6.14 -4.56 -17.44
N ASP A 125 -6.71 -4.81 -16.25
CA ASP A 125 -8.02 -5.43 -16.10
C ASP A 125 -9.12 -4.34 -16.11
N PRO A 126 -10.08 -4.37 -17.04
CA PRO A 126 -11.15 -3.37 -17.12
C PRO A 126 -12.08 -3.37 -15.90
N GLU A 127 -12.21 -4.50 -15.20
CA GLU A 127 -13.03 -4.63 -13.99
C GLU A 127 -12.21 -4.53 -12.70
N GLY A 128 -10.90 -4.44 -12.80
CA GLY A 128 -9.99 -4.48 -11.67
C GLY A 128 -9.05 -3.28 -11.63
N ARG A 129 -7.75 -3.58 -11.70
CA ARG A 129 -6.70 -2.56 -11.68
C ARG A 129 -6.17 -2.33 -13.09
N GLY A 130 -6.08 -1.07 -13.46
CA GLY A 130 -5.54 -0.70 -14.76
C GLY A 130 -5.22 0.78 -14.84
N ILE A 131 -4.51 1.15 -15.88
CA ILE A 131 -4.21 2.54 -16.23
C ILE A 131 -5.17 2.95 -17.35
N GLN A 132 -5.96 3.98 -17.11
CA GLN A 132 -6.78 4.57 -18.15
C GLN A 132 -5.92 5.46 -19.04
N VAL A 133 -5.97 5.19 -20.33
CA VAL A 133 -5.29 5.97 -21.37
C VAL A 133 -6.36 6.72 -22.15
N LYS A 134 -6.26 8.03 -22.20
CA LYS A 134 -7.12 8.89 -23.01
C LYS A 134 -6.25 9.73 -23.92
N LEU A 135 -6.47 9.62 -25.20
CA LEU A 135 -5.79 10.42 -26.22
C LEU A 135 -6.82 11.24 -26.98
N GLU A 136 -6.49 12.49 -27.28
CA GLU A 136 -7.35 13.40 -28.00
C GLU A 136 -6.56 14.02 -29.15
N TRP A 137 -7.17 14.03 -30.34
CA TRP A 137 -6.64 14.72 -31.51
C TRP A 137 -7.64 15.77 -31.98
N PRO A 138 -7.22 16.99 -32.24
CA PRO A 138 -8.09 17.98 -32.86
C PRO A 138 -8.36 17.57 -34.32
N VAL A 139 -9.63 17.69 -34.74
CA VAL A 139 -10.08 17.45 -36.10
C VAL A 139 -10.43 18.82 -36.74
N GLY A 140 -9.76 19.14 -37.82
CA GLY A 140 -10.05 20.37 -38.59
C GLY A 140 -11.42 20.35 -39.26
N GLU A 141 -11.88 21.52 -39.77
CA GLU A 141 -13.14 21.63 -40.52
C GLU A 141 -13.13 20.79 -41.81
N ASP A 142 -11.96 20.47 -42.33
CA ASP A 142 -11.70 19.59 -43.45
C ASP A 142 -11.74 18.10 -43.13
N GLY A 143 -12.02 17.74 -41.89
CA GLY A 143 -12.05 16.36 -41.41
C GLY A 143 -10.67 15.72 -41.18
N ASN A 144 -9.60 16.50 -41.28
CA ASN A 144 -8.24 16.02 -41.05
C ASN A 144 -7.82 16.14 -39.58
N VAL A 145 -7.01 15.20 -39.14
CA VAL A 145 -6.37 15.19 -37.80
C VAL A 145 -5.07 15.99 -37.92
N SER A 146 -4.86 16.93 -37.01
CA SER A 146 -3.68 17.77 -36.95
C SER A 146 -2.77 17.46 -35.77
#